data_37bc6d666e10c5548bab7be9e3e1a12c
#
_entry.id   37bc6d666e10c5548bab7be9e3e1a12c
#
_cell.length_a   1.000
_cell.length_b   1.000
_cell.length_c   1.000
_cell.angle_alpha   90.00
_cell.angle_beta   90.00
_cell.angle_gamma   90.00
#
_symmetry.space_group_name_H-M   'P 1'
#
loop_
_entity.id
_entity.type
_entity.pdbx_description
1 polymer ?
#
loop_
_entity_poly.entity_id
_entity_poly.type
_entity_poly.pdbx_seq_one_letter_code
_entity_poly.pdbx_strand_id
1 'polypeptide(L)'
;MLSRGDLRLVLSAPGGGGGGGQSMPDGTAPEPGGWNRFALEVADLDGIVGALRAAGISFRNDIVNGVGGKQILIQDPAGNPVELFEPSIDEARLGIAESESRYQVQPIGWVESPLDDLDSTPKQGDEGAPDAWLVFRPDVAEGIRDLWVGAEILVLTWLDRGRRDVLSVHPRGDATRPALGVFSTRSPDRPNPIGLHRVTVVATASGRVQVNDLEAINGTPIVDIKPVLEAKGER
;
A
#
# COMPACT_ATOMS: atom_id res chain seq x y z
N MET A 1 -10.87 15.28 -1.34
CA MET A 1 -10.78 14.11 -0.43
C MET A 1 -9.32 13.70 -0.33
N LEU A 2 -8.82 13.43 0.87
CA LEU A 2 -7.47 12.91 1.12
C LEU A 2 -7.60 11.50 1.68
N SER A 3 -6.71 10.58 1.29
CA SER A 3 -6.74 9.19 1.76
C SER A 3 -5.34 8.70 2.17
N ARG A 4 -5.29 7.82 3.17
CA ARG A 4 -4.07 7.11 3.57
C ARG A 4 -4.45 5.70 4.03
N GLY A 5 -4.14 4.70 3.20
CA GLY A 5 -4.67 3.35 3.42
C GLY A 5 -6.19 3.36 3.43
N ASP A 6 -6.79 2.80 4.45
CA ASP A 6 -8.25 2.75 4.63
C ASP A 6 -8.82 4.02 5.29
N LEU A 7 -7.96 4.94 5.73
CA LEU A 7 -8.37 6.22 6.29
C LEU A 7 -8.65 7.22 5.18
N ARG A 8 -9.79 7.89 5.22
CA ARG A 8 -10.18 8.96 4.29
C ARG A 8 -10.55 10.22 5.06
N LEU A 9 -10.04 11.34 4.61
CA LEU A 9 -10.40 12.66 5.11
C LEU A 9 -11.23 13.37 4.06
N VAL A 10 -12.48 13.67 4.37
CA VAL A 10 -13.39 14.46 3.55
C VAL A 10 -13.36 15.89 4.06
N LEU A 11 -13.02 16.83 3.17
CA LEU A 11 -13.06 18.28 3.44
C LEU A 11 -14.29 18.84 2.76
N SER A 12 -15.16 19.51 3.52
CA SER A 12 -16.35 20.22 3.01
C SER A 12 -16.22 21.70 3.29
N ALA A 13 -16.59 22.54 2.32
CA ALA A 13 -16.73 23.97 2.55
C ALA A 13 -18.05 24.28 3.28
N PRO A 14 -18.10 25.31 4.11
CA PRO A 14 -19.37 25.82 4.67
C PRO A 14 -20.37 26.14 3.55
N GLY A 15 -21.64 25.70 3.72
CA GLY A 15 -22.67 25.86 2.71
C GLY A 15 -22.60 24.88 1.52
N GLY A 16 -21.69 23.89 1.54
CA GLY A 16 -21.61 22.82 0.54
C GLY A 16 -22.83 21.89 0.61
N GLY A 17 -23.18 21.30 -0.54
CA GLY A 17 -24.35 20.41 -0.64
C GLY A 17 -24.12 19.05 0.02
N GLY A 18 -24.59 18.87 1.20
CA GLY A 18 -24.55 17.65 2.00
C GLY A 18 -24.79 17.96 3.46
N GLY A 19 -25.16 16.97 4.27
CA GLY A 19 -25.48 17.18 5.70
C GLY A 19 -24.38 17.89 6.48
N GLY A 20 -23.14 17.73 6.05
CA GLY A 20 -21.99 18.38 6.68
C GLY A 20 -21.79 19.85 6.38
N GLY A 21 -22.49 20.39 5.38
CA GLY A 21 -22.47 21.82 5.07
C GLY A 21 -23.67 22.60 5.62
N GLN A 22 -24.64 21.90 6.23
CA GLN A 22 -25.87 22.51 6.74
C GLN A 22 -25.70 22.99 8.18
N SER A 23 -26.44 24.04 8.53
CA SER A 23 -26.49 24.55 9.90
C SER A 23 -27.13 23.52 10.86
N MET A 24 -26.77 23.61 12.11
CA MET A 24 -27.38 22.87 13.21
C MET A 24 -28.82 23.31 13.43
N PRO A 25 -29.67 22.49 14.14
CA PRO A 25 -31.02 22.90 14.52
C PRO A 25 -31.08 24.20 15.34
N ASP A 26 -30.03 24.54 16.05
CA ASP A 26 -29.89 25.80 16.80
C ASP A 26 -29.41 26.98 15.94
N GLY A 27 -29.22 26.77 14.63
CA GLY A 27 -28.78 27.80 13.70
C GLY A 27 -27.26 27.95 13.60
N THR A 28 -26.46 27.20 14.36
CA THR A 28 -24.99 27.28 14.29
C THR A 28 -24.49 26.81 12.91
N ALA A 29 -23.80 27.69 12.21
CA ALA A 29 -23.20 27.38 10.91
C ALA A 29 -21.89 26.59 11.05
N PRO A 30 -21.53 25.75 10.08
CA PRO A 30 -20.23 25.11 10.03
C PRO A 30 -19.12 26.16 9.86
N GLU A 31 -18.10 26.09 10.71
CA GLU A 31 -16.93 26.96 10.65
C GLU A 31 -15.63 26.17 10.43
N PRO A 32 -14.59 26.75 9.83
CA PRO A 32 -13.27 26.14 9.76
C PRO A 32 -12.76 25.82 11.16
N GLY A 33 -12.34 24.56 11.40
CA GLY A 33 -11.84 24.08 12.68
C GLY A 33 -12.91 23.53 13.65
N GLY A 34 -14.20 23.81 13.45
CA GLY A 34 -15.29 23.37 14.34
C GLY A 34 -16.08 22.14 13.86
N TRP A 35 -15.81 21.65 12.65
CA TRP A 35 -16.59 20.61 12.00
C TRP A 35 -15.76 19.41 11.52
N ASN A 36 -14.61 19.17 12.13
CA ASN A 36 -13.87 17.94 11.91
C ASN A 36 -14.71 16.76 12.38
N ARG A 37 -14.96 15.78 11.53
CA ARG A 37 -15.73 14.59 11.83
C ARG A 37 -15.19 13.36 11.13
N PHE A 38 -15.48 12.21 11.70
CA PHE A 38 -15.31 10.92 11.04
C PHE A 38 -16.59 10.57 10.30
N ALA A 39 -16.46 10.04 9.07
CA ALA A 39 -17.57 9.46 8.35
C ALA A 39 -17.45 7.93 8.38
N LEU A 40 -18.54 7.27 8.76
CA LEU A 40 -18.68 5.82 8.79
C LEU A 40 -19.72 5.40 7.77
N GLU A 41 -19.34 4.57 6.81
CA GLU A 41 -20.29 3.95 5.89
C GLU A 41 -21.07 2.85 6.60
N VAL A 42 -22.40 2.85 6.39
CA VAL A 42 -23.31 1.86 6.95
C VAL A 42 -24.21 1.30 5.86
N ALA A 43 -24.67 0.06 6.03
CA ALA A 43 -25.49 -0.62 5.04
C ALA A 43 -27.01 -0.31 5.19
N ASP A 44 -27.46 0.09 6.40
CA ASP A 44 -28.85 0.40 6.74
C ASP A 44 -28.88 1.56 7.72
N LEU A 45 -28.93 2.77 7.20
CA LEU A 45 -28.90 3.98 8.01
C LEU A 45 -30.18 4.12 8.87
N ASP A 46 -31.34 3.79 8.32
CA ASP A 46 -32.62 3.93 9.02
C ASP A 46 -32.68 2.98 10.23
N GLY A 47 -32.26 1.71 10.06
CA GLY A 47 -32.20 0.74 11.14
C GLY A 47 -31.22 1.14 12.24
N ILE A 48 -30.01 1.60 11.87
CA ILE A 48 -28.98 2.08 12.80
C ILE A 48 -29.47 3.31 13.57
N VAL A 49 -30.09 4.28 12.90
CA VAL A 49 -30.65 5.49 13.52
C VAL A 49 -31.74 5.11 14.54
N GLY A 50 -32.62 4.16 14.21
CA GLY A 50 -33.61 3.64 15.12
C GLY A 50 -32.99 3.05 16.40
N ALA A 51 -31.97 2.21 16.25
CA ALA A 51 -31.27 1.61 17.39
C ALA A 51 -30.52 2.64 18.24
N LEU A 52 -29.85 3.60 17.62
CA LEU A 52 -29.10 4.65 18.32
C LEU A 52 -30.03 5.62 19.06
N ARG A 53 -31.21 5.95 18.51
CA ARG A 53 -32.24 6.74 19.18
C ARG A 53 -32.77 6.01 20.43
N ALA A 54 -33.02 4.71 20.29
CA ALA A 54 -33.45 3.87 21.43
C ALA A 54 -32.37 3.79 22.53
N ALA A 55 -31.09 3.87 22.16
CA ALA A 55 -29.96 3.93 23.09
C ALA A 55 -29.70 5.34 23.67
N GLY A 56 -30.48 6.35 23.31
CA GLY A 56 -30.35 7.72 23.84
C GLY A 56 -29.18 8.52 23.24
N ILE A 57 -28.68 8.15 22.09
CA ILE A 57 -27.60 8.88 21.41
C ILE A 57 -28.15 10.22 20.87
N SER A 58 -27.38 11.29 21.04
CA SER A 58 -27.70 12.61 20.52
C SER A 58 -27.42 12.76 19.04
N PHE A 59 -28.40 13.26 18.30
CA PHE A 59 -28.29 13.55 16.87
C PHE A 59 -28.20 15.06 16.67
N ARG A 60 -27.36 15.47 15.72
CA ARG A 60 -27.17 16.86 15.33
C ARG A 60 -28.20 17.34 14.31
N ASN A 61 -28.73 16.43 13.48
CA ASN A 61 -29.68 16.70 12.41
C ASN A 61 -30.56 15.46 12.17
N ASP A 62 -31.57 15.60 11.33
CA ASP A 62 -32.32 14.49 10.77
C ASP A 62 -31.57 13.89 9.57
N ILE A 63 -32.04 12.73 9.05
CA ILE A 63 -31.47 12.10 7.86
C ILE A 63 -31.59 13.07 6.68
N VAL A 64 -30.46 13.34 6.05
CA VAL A 64 -30.36 14.18 4.84
C VAL A 64 -30.10 13.29 3.65
N ASN A 65 -30.91 13.44 2.60
CA ASN A 65 -30.71 12.77 1.31
C ASN A 65 -29.88 13.67 0.41
N GLY A 66 -28.72 13.19 -0.02
CA GLY A 66 -27.82 13.84 -1.00
C GLY A 66 -27.75 13.06 -2.31
N VAL A 67 -26.99 13.59 -3.27
CA VAL A 67 -26.78 12.94 -4.58
C VAL A 67 -26.12 11.58 -4.44
N GLY A 68 -25.22 11.40 -3.45
CA GLY A 68 -24.47 10.17 -3.23
C GLY A 68 -25.10 9.18 -2.27
N GLY A 69 -26.12 9.57 -1.50
CA GLY A 69 -26.72 8.70 -0.47
C GLY A 69 -27.41 9.46 0.65
N LYS A 70 -27.72 8.74 1.72
CA LYS A 70 -28.32 9.27 2.95
C LYS A 70 -27.25 9.45 4.02
N GLN A 71 -27.36 10.49 4.83
CA GLN A 71 -26.42 10.74 5.92
C GLN A 71 -27.08 11.40 7.13
N ILE A 72 -26.47 11.22 8.31
CA ILE A 72 -26.88 11.86 9.56
C ILE A 72 -25.65 12.10 10.43
N LEU A 73 -25.69 13.14 11.25
CA LEU A 73 -24.63 13.45 12.20
C LEU A 73 -25.08 13.08 13.62
N ILE A 74 -24.24 12.33 14.31
CA ILE A 74 -24.35 12.04 15.73
C ILE A 74 -23.21 12.70 16.50
N GLN A 75 -23.32 12.75 17.82
CA GLN A 75 -22.24 13.16 18.72
C GLN A 75 -21.75 11.97 19.53
N ASP A 76 -20.43 11.86 19.65
CA ASP A 76 -19.83 10.98 20.64
C ASP A 76 -20.00 11.57 22.07
N PRO A 77 -19.70 10.82 23.16
CA PRO A 77 -19.81 11.32 24.53
C PRO A 77 -18.91 12.54 24.82
N ALA A 78 -17.91 12.81 24.02
CA ALA A 78 -17.02 13.97 24.12
C ALA A 78 -17.49 15.17 23.28
N GLY A 79 -18.63 15.02 22.56
CA GLY A 79 -19.18 16.07 21.70
C GLY A 79 -18.61 16.12 20.28
N ASN A 80 -17.75 15.19 19.88
CA ASN A 80 -17.22 15.16 18.54
C ASN A 80 -18.29 14.68 17.54
N PRO A 81 -18.41 15.34 16.36
CA PRO A 81 -19.35 14.90 15.35
C PRO A 81 -18.86 13.63 14.62
N VAL A 82 -19.76 12.67 14.48
CA VAL A 82 -19.57 11.47 13.67
C VAL A 82 -20.66 11.43 12.61
N GLU A 83 -20.28 11.27 11.35
CA GLU A 83 -21.19 11.13 10.23
C GLU A 83 -21.45 9.64 9.96
N LEU A 84 -22.73 9.25 9.93
CA LEU A 84 -23.15 7.96 9.41
C LEU A 84 -23.67 8.17 7.99
N PHE A 85 -23.17 7.41 7.03
CA PHE A 85 -23.45 7.57 5.62
C PHE A 85 -23.84 6.23 4.98
N GLU A 86 -25.00 6.18 4.34
CA GLU A 86 -25.43 5.07 3.51
C GLU A 86 -25.37 5.49 2.03
N PRO A 87 -24.46 4.92 1.23
CA PRO A 87 -24.33 5.24 -0.19
C PRO A 87 -25.54 4.71 -0.98
N SER A 88 -26.06 5.51 -1.90
CA SER A 88 -27.10 5.12 -2.85
C SER A 88 -26.54 4.78 -4.24
N ILE A 89 -25.29 5.16 -4.51
CA ILE A 89 -24.57 4.87 -5.74
C ILE A 89 -23.17 4.36 -5.38
N ASP A 90 -22.60 3.50 -6.22
CA ASP A 90 -21.31 2.85 -5.93
C ASP A 90 -20.15 3.86 -5.84
N GLU A 91 -20.18 4.93 -6.64
CA GLU A 91 -19.18 5.99 -6.63
C GLU A 91 -19.15 6.80 -5.33
N ALA A 92 -20.22 6.75 -4.54
CA ALA A 92 -20.32 7.44 -3.26
C ALA A 92 -19.87 6.60 -2.06
N ARG A 93 -19.59 5.31 -2.24
CA ARG A 93 -19.07 4.46 -1.17
C ARG A 93 -17.79 5.02 -0.59
N LEU A 94 -17.70 5.10 0.75
CA LEU A 94 -16.53 5.67 1.47
C LEU A 94 -15.26 4.81 1.36
N GLY A 95 -15.31 3.79 0.64
CA GLY A 95 -14.21 3.00 0.26
C GLY A 95 -14.54 1.57 0.44
N ILE A 96 -14.50 0.92 -0.25
CA ILE A 96 -13.63 0.13 -1.08
C ILE A 96 -13.93 0.60 -2.51
N ALA A 97 -13.07 1.42 -3.13
CA ALA A 97 -12.95 1.26 -4.55
C ALA A 97 -13.02 -0.24 -4.76
N GLU A 98 -13.92 -0.70 -5.63
CA GLU A 98 -14.16 -2.10 -5.96
C GLU A 98 -12.92 -2.90 -5.65
N SER A 99 -13.07 -4.06 -5.07
CA SER A 99 -11.96 -4.95 -4.84
C SER A 99 -11.19 -5.12 -6.15
N GLU A 100 -10.35 -4.17 -6.50
CA GLU A 100 -9.07 -4.55 -7.02
C GLU A 100 -8.65 -5.57 -6.00
N SER A 101 -8.73 -6.82 -6.39
CA SER A 101 -8.29 -7.94 -5.57
C SER A 101 -6.97 -7.48 -4.99
N ARG A 102 -6.99 -7.07 -3.71
CA ARG A 102 -5.79 -6.54 -3.05
C ARG A 102 -4.89 -7.74 -2.89
N TYR A 103 -4.11 -7.98 -3.92
CA TYR A 103 -3.01 -8.92 -3.82
C TYR A 103 -2.09 -8.37 -2.74
N GLN A 104 -2.15 -8.98 -1.57
CA GLN A 104 -1.22 -8.66 -0.49
C GLN A 104 0.00 -9.55 -0.66
N VAL A 105 1.14 -8.93 -0.93
CA VAL A 105 2.42 -9.60 -0.90
C VAL A 105 3.07 -9.29 0.45
N GLN A 106 3.33 -10.34 1.24
CA GLN A 106 4.06 -10.20 2.50
C GLN A 106 5.53 -10.56 2.28
N PRO A 107 6.48 -9.81 2.83
CA PRO A 107 7.88 -10.18 2.78
C PRO A 107 8.12 -11.53 3.46
N ILE A 108 8.84 -12.41 2.78
CA ILE A 108 9.31 -13.69 3.33
C ILE A 108 10.64 -13.54 4.07
N GLY A 109 11.32 -12.42 3.90
CA GLY A 109 12.62 -12.12 4.51
C GLY A 109 13.15 -10.76 4.07
N TRP A 110 14.40 -10.51 4.39
CA TRP A 110 15.12 -9.28 4.07
C TRP A 110 16.53 -9.58 3.61
N VAL A 111 17.07 -8.66 2.81
CA VAL A 111 18.46 -8.68 2.39
C VAL A 111 19.34 -8.07 3.48
N GLU A 112 20.39 -8.76 3.92
CA GLU A 112 21.51 -8.21 4.67
C GLU A 112 22.69 -8.01 3.70
N SER A 113 22.98 -6.75 3.37
CA SER A 113 23.98 -6.35 2.38
C SER A 113 24.91 -5.29 2.96
N PRO A 114 26.16 -5.19 2.51
CA PRO A 114 27.00 -4.04 2.81
C PRO A 114 26.60 -2.77 2.05
N LEU A 115 25.62 -2.85 1.14
CA LEU A 115 25.08 -1.71 0.39
C LEU A 115 23.98 -1.02 1.19
N ASP A 116 24.21 0.20 1.64
CA ASP A 116 23.24 0.98 2.43
C ASP A 116 22.67 2.17 1.65
N ASP A 117 23.33 2.59 0.57
CA ASP A 117 22.99 3.77 -0.21
C ASP A 117 22.68 3.45 -1.66
N LEU A 118 21.56 4.02 -2.16
CA LEU A 118 21.09 3.83 -3.54
C LEU A 118 22.03 4.45 -4.60
N ASP A 119 22.70 5.55 -4.26
CA ASP A 119 23.52 6.28 -5.22
C ASP A 119 24.84 5.55 -5.51
N SER A 120 25.39 4.85 -4.52
CA SER A 120 26.60 4.04 -4.63
C SER A 120 26.35 2.59 -5.04
N THR A 121 25.09 2.14 -5.10
CA THR A 121 24.73 0.76 -5.43
C THR A 121 24.92 0.49 -6.94
N PRO A 122 25.57 -0.64 -7.32
CA PRO A 122 25.63 -1.10 -8.70
C PRO A 122 24.22 -1.19 -9.31
N LYS A 123 24.11 -0.87 -10.59
CA LYS A 123 22.80 -0.89 -11.28
C LYS A 123 22.40 -2.31 -11.73
N GLN A 124 23.34 -3.23 -11.76
CA GLN A 124 23.15 -4.66 -12.06
C GLN A 124 24.16 -5.47 -11.22
N GLY A 125 23.83 -6.74 -10.95
CA GLY A 125 24.69 -7.61 -10.15
C GLY A 125 26.10 -7.78 -10.72
N ASP A 126 26.22 -7.94 -12.03
CA ASP A 126 27.48 -8.10 -12.76
C ASP A 126 28.35 -6.83 -12.85
N GLU A 127 27.91 -5.73 -12.29
CA GLU A 127 28.66 -4.47 -12.19
C GLU A 127 29.46 -4.37 -10.88
N GLY A 128 29.74 -5.49 -10.23
CA GLY A 128 30.51 -5.56 -8.99
C GLY A 128 29.68 -5.47 -7.72
N ALA A 129 28.45 -5.95 -7.78
CA ALA A 129 27.64 -6.09 -6.56
C ALA A 129 28.29 -7.09 -5.59
N PRO A 130 28.21 -6.85 -4.27
CA PRO A 130 28.79 -7.74 -3.28
C PRO A 130 27.93 -8.98 -3.05
N ASP A 131 28.51 -9.97 -2.36
CA ASP A 131 27.74 -11.02 -1.73
C ASP A 131 26.82 -10.45 -0.66
N ALA A 132 25.61 -11.03 -0.54
CA ALA A 132 24.64 -10.64 0.47
C ALA A 132 23.93 -11.84 1.08
N TRP A 133 23.41 -11.68 2.29
CA TRP A 133 22.57 -12.69 2.92
C TRP A 133 21.10 -12.42 2.69
N LEU A 134 20.36 -13.43 2.32
CA LEU A 134 18.91 -13.48 2.31
C LEU A 134 18.48 -14.07 3.65
N VAL A 135 17.90 -13.26 4.53
CA VAL A 135 17.48 -13.68 5.89
C VAL A 135 15.97 -13.86 5.89
N PHE A 136 15.53 -15.06 6.22
CA PHE A 136 14.11 -15.44 6.13
C PHE A 136 13.42 -15.36 7.48
N ARG A 137 12.15 -15.03 7.44
CA ARG A 137 11.30 -15.10 8.63
C ARG A 137 11.23 -16.55 9.14
N PRO A 138 11.19 -16.77 10.46
CA PRO A 138 11.17 -18.14 11.03
C PRO A 138 9.99 -18.99 10.57
N ASP A 139 8.82 -18.36 10.32
CA ASP A 139 7.59 -19.03 9.91
C ASP A 139 7.60 -19.55 8.46
N VAL A 140 8.54 -19.08 7.65
CA VAL A 140 8.71 -19.50 6.24
C VAL A 140 10.06 -20.15 5.96
N ALA A 141 10.95 -20.21 6.94
CA ALA A 141 12.34 -20.71 6.78
C ALA A 141 12.42 -22.17 6.31
N GLU A 142 11.38 -22.97 6.53
CA GLU A 142 11.28 -24.33 5.98
C GLU A 142 11.34 -24.35 4.44
N GLY A 143 10.91 -23.26 3.79
CA GLY A 143 10.91 -23.14 2.33
C GLY A 143 12.29 -23.13 1.68
N ILE A 144 13.36 -22.84 2.43
CA ILE A 144 14.74 -22.81 1.90
C ILE A 144 15.55 -24.07 2.15
N ARG A 145 15.00 -25.10 2.81
CA ARG A 145 15.73 -26.28 3.25
C ARG A 145 16.46 -27.04 2.13
N ASP A 146 15.90 -27.01 0.92
CA ASP A 146 16.41 -27.74 -0.24
C ASP A 146 17.30 -26.85 -1.16
N LEU A 147 17.60 -25.61 -0.75
CA LEU A 147 18.57 -24.77 -1.47
C LEU A 147 19.98 -25.21 -1.11
N TRP A 148 20.82 -25.40 -2.14
CA TRP A 148 22.20 -25.86 -1.99
C TRP A 148 23.20 -24.87 -2.57
N VAL A 149 24.45 -24.93 -2.12
CA VAL A 149 25.56 -24.11 -2.65
C VAL A 149 25.79 -24.45 -4.13
N GLY A 150 25.77 -23.42 -4.99
CA GLY A 150 25.85 -23.57 -6.45
C GLY A 150 24.49 -23.52 -7.16
N ALA A 151 23.36 -23.54 -6.43
CA ALA A 151 22.05 -23.36 -7.05
C ALA A 151 21.89 -21.95 -7.61
N GLU A 152 21.44 -21.82 -8.85
CA GLU A 152 21.02 -20.55 -9.42
C GLU A 152 19.57 -20.29 -9.06
N ILE A 153 19.29 -19.09 -8.56
CA ILE A 153 17.95 -18.67 -8.15
C ILE A 153 17.60 -17.26 -8.66
N LEU A 154 16.32 -17.02 -8.83
CA LEU A 154 15.74 -15.71 -9.05
C LEU A 154 15.20 -15.21 -7.71
N VAL A 155 15.74 -14.11 -7.21
CA VAL A 155 15.25 -13.41 -6.02
C VAL A 155 14.35 -12.28 -6.47
N LEU A 156 13.10 -12.30 -6.00
CA LEU A 156 12.14 -11.22 -6.20
C LEU A 156 12.13 -10.36 -4.94
N THR A 157 12.41 -9.07 -5.10
CA THR A 157 12.43 -8.11 -4.00
C THR A 157 11.36 -7.05 -4.19
N TRP A 158 11.02 -6.36 -3.12
CA TRP A 158 10.19 -5.18 -3.17
C TRP A 158 11.09 -3.96 -2.96
N LEU A 159 11.27 -3.17 -4.03
CA LEU A 159 12.11 -1.97 -4.01
C LEU A 159 11.32 -0.83 -3.35
N ASP A 160 11.19 -0.89 -2.04
CA ASP A 160 10.28 -0.08 -1.21
C ASP A 160 10.59 1.43 -1.26
N ARG A 161 11.82 1.81 -1.60
CA ARG A 161 12.25 3.20 -1.79
C ARG A 161 11.96 3.76 -3.18
N GLY A 162 11.50 2.92 -4.13
CA GLY A 162 11.15 3.34 -5.49
C GLY A 162 9.86 4.18 -5.52
N ARG A 163 9.82 5.14 -6.44
CA ARG A 163 8.61 5.95 -6.71
C ARG A 163 7.60 5.12 -7.50
N ARG A 164 6.31 5.25 -7.17
CA ARG A 164 5.23 4.42 -7.76
C ARG A 164 4.42 5.14 -8.85
N ASP A 165 4.58 6.44 -8.94
CA ASP A 165 3.88 7.33 -9.87
C ASP A 165 4.60 7.53 -11.22
N VAL A 166 5.73 6.83 -11.44
CA VAL A 166 6.59 6.98 -12.61
C VAL A 166 6.20 5.98 -13.68
N LEU A 167 5.93 6.47 -14.89
CA LEU A 167 5.61 5.64 -16.07
C LEU A 167 6.66 5.75 -17.18
N SER A 168 7.62 6.69 -17.06
CA SER A 168 8.70 6.91 -18.02
C SER A 168 9.97 7.35 -17.32
N VAL A 169 11.11 6.81 -17.74
CA VAL A 169 12.44 7.10 -17.17
C VAL A 169 13.48 7.21 -18.26
N HIS A 170 14.54 7.97 -17.99
CA HIS A 170 15.77 7.92 -18.78
C HIS A 170 16.62 6.72 -18.29
N PRO A 171 17.01 5.80 -19.19
CA PRO A 171 17.84 4.66 -18.81
C PRO A 171 19.10 5.09 -18.05
N ARG A 172 19.37 4.48 -16.89
CA ARG A 172 20.49 4.81 -15.98
C ARG A 172 20.51 6.25 -15.47
N GLY A 173 19.38 6.97 -15.53
CA GLY A 173 19.33 8.40 -15.17
C GLY A 173 19.99 9.33 -16.18
N ASP A 174 20.41 8.84 -17.35
CA ASP A 174 21.09 9.61 -18.38
C ASP A 174 20.08 10.40 -19.23
N ALA A 175 19.93 11.68 -18.91
CA ALA A 175 19.01 12.59 -19.60
C ALA A 175 19.37 12.83 -21.09
N THR A 176 20.55 12.42 -21.55
CA THR A 176 20.94 12.50 -22.97
C THR A 176 20.32 11.40 -23.81
N ARG A 177 19.84 10.33 -23.18
CA ARG A 177 19.12 9.22 -23.83
C ARG A 177 17.62 9.49 -23.88
N PRO A 178 16.91 9.00 -24.90
CA PRO A 178 15.46 9.08 -24.94
C PRO A 178 14.82 8.45 -23.70
N ALA A 179 13.77 9.08 -23.20
CA ALA A 179 12.96 8.49 -22.14
C ALA A 179 12.23 7.25 -22.67
N LEU A 180 12.19 6.19 -21.86
CA LEU A 180 11.51 4.93 -22.16
C LEU A 180 10.41 4.66 -21.13
N GLY A 181 9.36 3.97 -21.57
CA GLY A 181 8.35 3.44 -20.65
C GLY A 181 9.00 2.49 -19.62
N VAL A 182 8.61 2.63 -18.34
CA VAL A 182 9.28 1.90 -17.24
C VAL A 182 9.23 0.38 -17.40
N PHE A 183 8.23 -0.16 -18.08
CA PHE A 183 8.11 -1.60 -18.32
C PHE A 183 9.09 -2.14 -19.36
N SER A 184 9.77 -1.25 -20.10
CA SER A 184 10.90 -1.57 -20.97
C SER A 184 12.27 -1.39 -20.29
N THR A 185 12.28 -1.18 -18.97
CA THR A 185 13.49 -0.94 -18.17
C THR A 185 13.46 -1.77 -16.90
N ARG A 186 14.57 -1.76 -16.15
CA ARG A 186 14.67 -2.32 -14.79
C ARG A 186 14.69 -1.24 -13.71
N SER A 187 14.18 -0.05 -14.01
CA SER A 187 14.10 1.05 -13.02
C SER A 187 13.32 0.61 -11.78
N PRO A 188 13.80 0.92 -10.57
CA PRO A 188 13.02 0.75 -9.34
C PRO A 188 11.79 1.65 -9.29
N ASP A 189 11.82 2.78 -10.00
CA ASP A 189 10.71 3.73 -10.08
C ASP A 189 9.65 3.22 -11.05
N ARG A 190 8.60 2.59 -10.52
CA ARG A 190 7.48 2.00 -11.28
C ARG A 190 6.29 1.70 -10.38
N PRO A 191 5.06 1.52 -10.92
CA PRO A 191 3.86 1.25 -10.12
C PRO A 191 3.99 0.08 -9.14
N ASN A 192 4.54 -1.06 -9.60
CA ASN A 192 4.90 -2.21 -8.78
C ASN A 192 6.42 -2.39 -8.81
N PRO A 193 7.16 -1.87 -7.83
CA PRO A 193 8.62 -1.85 -7.84
C PRO A 193 9.20 -3.20 -7.43
N ILE A 194 8.93 -4.23 -8.22
CA ILE A 194 9.49 -5.57 -8.04
C ILE A 194 10.88 -5.61 -8.66
N GLY A 195 11.89 -5.89 -7.83
CA GLY A 195 13.24 -6.24 -8.24
C GLY A 195 13.29 -7.70 -8.67
N LEU A 196 14.14 -8.00 -9.66
CA LEU A 196 14.38 -9.34 -10.15
C LEU A 196 15.89 -9.53 -10.29
N HIS A 197 16.46 -10.39 -9.43
CA HIS A 197 17.88 -10.63 -9.32
C HIS A 197 18.17 -12.10 -9.63
N ARG A 198 19.06 -12.38 -10.57
CA ARG A 198 19.58 -13.73 -10.83
C ARG A 198 20.91 -13.87 -10.11
N VAL A 199 20.97 -14.79 -9.16
CA VAL A 199 22.12 -14.96 -8.27
C VAL A 199 22.41 -16.44 -8.05
N THR A 200 23.62 -16.76 -7.57
CA THR A 200 24.03 -18.11 -7.19
C THR A 200 24.16 -18.21 -5.67
N VAL A 201 23.68 -19.28 -5.09
CA VAL A 201 23.87 -19.59 -3.67
C VAL A 201 25.34 -19.92 -3.43
N VAL A 202 25.99 -19.17 -2.51
CA VAL A 202 27.40 -19.38 -2.15
C VAL A 202 27.58 -19.95 -0.75
N ALA A 203 26.60 -19.78 0.14
CA ALA A 203 26.57 -20.43 1.44
C ALA A 203 25.14 -20.59 1.95
N THR A 204 24.93 -21.56 2.85
CA THR A 204 23.66 -21.78 3.54
C THR A 204 23.89 -21.85 5.05
N ALA A 205 22.97 -21.30 5.82
CA ALA A 205 22.95 -21.36 7.27
C ALA A 205 21.50 -21.44 7.78
N SER A 206 21.31 -21.68 9.06
CA SER A 206 19.96 -21.77 9.63
C SER A 206 19.18 -20.46 9.38
N GLY A 207 18.07 -20.57 8.65
CA GLY A 207 17.17 -19.44 8.35
C GLY A 207 17.72 -18.40 7.39
N ARG A 208 18.87 -18.63 6.73
CA ARG A 208 19.44 -17.68 5.76
C ARG A 208 20.32 -18.35 4.70
N VAL A 209 20.42 -17.71 3.56
CA VAL A 209 21.19 -18.14 2.39
C VAL A 209 22.05 -16.97 1.93
N GLN A 210 23.35 -17.20 1.70
CA GLN A 210 24.23 -16.20 1.10
C GLN A 210 24.24 -16.40 -0.42
N VAL A 211 24.17 -15.29 -1.14
CA VAL A 211 24.19 -15.26 -2.61
C VAL A 211 25.25 -14.27 -3.09
N ASN A 212 25.78 -14.52 -4.30
CA ASN A 212 26.72 -13.61 -4.95
C ASN A 212 26.00 -12.47 -5.68
N ASP A 213 26.75 -11.43 -6.04
CA ASP A 213 26.39 -10.38 -7.01
C ASP A 213 24.98 -9.80 -6.84
N LEU A 214 24.56 -9.52 -5.60
CA LEU A 214 23.23 -9.00 -5.31
C LEU A 214 23.25 -7.46 -5.16
N GLU A 215 22.71 -6.74 -6.15
CA GLU A 215 22.63 -5.29 -6.19
C GLU A 215 21.48 -4.70 -5.34
N ALA A 216 20.98 -5.43 -4.35
CA ALA A 216 19.97 -4.96 -3.43
C ALA A 216 20.58 -4.34 -2.17
N ILE A 217 20.03 -3.20 -1.74
CA ILE A 217 20.50 -2.53 -0.51
C ILE A 217 20.05 -3.29 0.74
N ASN A 218 20.77 -3.04 1.82
CA ASN A 218 20.45 -3.58 3.14
C ASN A 218 19.01 -3.29 3.56
N GLY A 219 18.31 -4.30 4.09
CA GLY A 219 16.91 -4.19 4.52
C GLY A 219 15.89 -4.31 3.40
N THR A 220 16.29 -4.50 2.14
CA THR A 220 15.33 -4.69 1.02
C THR A 220 14.46 -5.92 1.29
N PRO A 221 13.10 -5.77 1.28
CA PRO A 221 12.20 -6.90 1.48
C PRO A 221 12.28 -7.93 0.35
N ILE A 222 12.33 -9.21 0.70
CA ILE A 222 12.25 -10.34 -0.23
C ILE A 222 10.80 -10.79 -0.31
N VAL A 223 10.25 -10.89 -1.52
CA VAL A 223 8.85 -11.29 -1.72
C VAL A 223 8.71 -12.72 -2.21
N ASP A 224 9.70 -13.24 -2.94
CA ASP A 224 9.70 -14.63 -3.41
C ASP A 224 11.10 -15.08 -3.85
N ILE A 225 11.31 -16.40 -3.93
CA ILE A 225 12.50 -17.00 -4.54
C ILE A 225 12.04 -18.12 -5.47
N LYS A 226 12.65 -18.21 -6.65
CA LYS A 226 12.39 -19.27 -7.61
C LYS A 226 13.70 -19.89 -8.12
N PRO A 227 13.76 -21.22 -8.31
CA PRO A 227 14.91 -21.82 -8.97
C PRO A 227 14.98 -21.37 -10.44
N VAL A 228 16.19 -21.23 -10.96
CA VAL A 228 16.41 -21.14 -12.40
C VAL A 228 16.33 -22.56 -12.97
N LEU A 229 15.34 -22.83 -13.80
CA LEU A 229 15.17 -24.13 -14.45
C LEU A 229 15.97 -24.16 -15.75
N GLU A 230 16.77 -25.20 -15.96
CA GLU A 230 17.43 -25.44 -17.24
C GLU A 230 16.41 -25.77 -18.36
N ALA A 231 16.75 -25.44 -19.60
CA ALA A 231 15.84 -25.57 -20.72
C ALA A 231 15.49 -27.05 -21.01
N LYS A 232 14.22 -27.41 -20.92
CA LYS A 232 13.62 -28.68 -21.34
C LYS A 232 14.18 -29.97 -20.72
N GLY A 233 13.83 -30.28 -19.51
CA GLY A 233 14.08 -31.60 -18.88
C GLY A 233 13.61 -31.73 -17.45
N GLU A 234 13.48 -30.64 -16.73
CA GLU A 234 13.21 -30.62 -15.27
C GLU A 234 11.81 -30.09 -14.91
N ARG A 235 10.82 -30.32 -15.77
CA ARG A 235 9.43 -29.97 -15.47
C ARG A 235 8.60 -31.16 -15.08
#